data_36a4eef497ae7cec0b1eb2fd15d5c86e
#
_entry.id   36a4eef497ae7cec0b1eb2fd15d5c86e
#
_cell.length_a   1.000
_cell.length_b   1.000
_cell.length_c   1.000
_cell.angle_alpha   90.00
_cell.angle_beta   90.00
_cell.angle_gamma   90.00
#
_symmetry.space_group_name_H-M   'P 1'
#
loop_
_entity.id
_entity.type
_entity.pdbx_description
1 polymer ?
#
loop_
_entity_poly.entity_id
_entity_poly.type
_entity_poly.pdbx_seq_one_letter_code
_entity_poly.pdbx_strand_id
1 'polypeptide(L)'
;MKSILCSLLFFTVGALYERPGRSQTAPAGAQVVCALGSTASPYNAYLDQRPTADAMELAGNVNAALVTMCRPNCPGLALFRNSTAPNVMLVTNAGRTKILYKPEFFTSVYDSYGDGGIQAILAHEVGHAIDGAVPPSWMKNGWTPELRADALAGCAFAKMNLSVTALKAGLTTLSKYPSLEHPGWGVRVPVLREGYIQCGGDGKTFSRAQLPS
;
A
#
# COMPACT_ATOMS: atom_id res chain seq x y z
N MET A 1 -33.83 -15.08 1.49
CA MET A 1 -33.14 -13.76 1.37
C MET A 1 -32.02 -13.76 2.41
N LYS A 2 -30.77 -14.04 2.00
CA LYS A 2 -29.60 -14.01 2.89
C LYS A 2 -28.97 -12.62 2.80
N SER A 3 -29.03 -11.87 3.89
CA SER A 3 -28.35 -10.59 4.04
C SER A 3 -26.84 -10.79 3.85
N ILE A 4 -26.32 -10.22 2.77
CA ILE A 4 -24.89 -10.09 2.57
C ILE A 4 -24.46 -8.89 3.44
N LEU A 5 -24.04 -9.17 4.68
CA LEU A 5 -23.26 -8.20 5.45
C LEU A 5 -21.89 -8.06 4.76
N CYS A 6 -21.77 -7.02 3.96
CA CYS A 6 -20.50 -6.60 3.39
C CYS A 6 -19.63 -6.05 4.53
N SER A 7 -18.73 -6.88 5.07
CA SER A 7 -17.74 -6.42 6.06
C SER A 7 -16.71 -5.53 5.38
N LEU A 8 -17.03 -4.26 5.30
CA LEU A 8 -16.16 -3.13 4.93
C LEU A 8 -15.27 -2.81 6.14
N LEU A 9 -14.08 -3.40 6.24
CA LEU A 9 -13.27 -3.17 7.44
C LEU A 9 -11.75 -3.17 7.21
N PHE A 10 -11.28 -2.56 6.14
CA PHE A 10 -9.84 -2.30 6.04
C PHE A 10 -9.51 -0.82 6.23
N PHE A 11 -10.20 0.05 5.56
CA PHE A 11 -10.02 1.48 5.73
C PHE A 11 -11.18 2.05 6.53
N THR A 12 -11.05 2.07 7.83
CA THR A 12 -11.92 2.89 8.66
C THR A 12 -11.44 4.33 8.56
N VAL A 13 -12.29 5.21 8.11
CA VAL A 13 -12.11 6.65 8.38
C VAL A 13 -12.14 6.78 9.88
N GLY A 14 -10.98 7.00 10.50
CA GLY A 14 -10.84 7.04 11.95
C GLY A 14 -11.81 8.05 12.57
N ALA A 15 -12.93 7.54 13.07
CA ALA A 15 -13.85 8.29 13.92
C ALA A 15 -13.31 8.30 15.36
N LEU A 16 -12.08 8.80 15.54
CA LEU A 16 -11.58 9.21 16.83
C LEU A 16 -11.11 10.66 16.71
N TYR A 17 -12.09 11.54 16.65
CA TYR A 17 -11.89 12.96 16.87
C TYR A 17 -11.67 13.16 18.37
N GLU A 18 -10.44 12.96 18.83
CA GLU A 18 -10.02 13.47 20.12
C GLU A 18 -9.78 14.97 20.01
N ARG A 19 -10.41 15.71 20.92
CA ARG A 19 -10.40 17.18 21.00
C ARG A 19 -8.96 17.72 21.04
N PRO A 20 -8.67 18.85 20.37
CA PRO A 20 -7.37 19.52 20.50
C PRO A 20 -7.26 20.16 21.88
N GLY A 21 -6.40 19.63 22.71
CA GLY A 21 -6.15 20.22 24.01
C GLY A 21 -5.30 19.35 24.92
N ARG A 22 -4.06 19.08 24.53
CA ARG A 22 -2.91 18.87 25.43
C ARG A 22 -1.67 18.60 24.59
N SER A 23 -0.62 19.38 24.82
CA SER A 23 0.73 19.11 24.33
C SER A 23 1.15 17.71 24.82
N GLN A 24 1.01 16.70 23.97
CA GLN A 24 1.56 15.37 24.20
C GLN A 24 2.65 15.18 23.15
N THR A 25 3.86 14.97 23.61
CA THR A 25 4.96 14.43 22.78
C THR A 25 4.46 13.24 21.98
N ALA A 26 4.94 13.07 20.75
CA ALA A 26 4.61 11.92 19.93
C ALA A 26 4.69 10.65 20.78
N PRO A 27 3.70 9.74 20.72
CA PRO A 27 3.72 8.56 21.57
C PRO A 27 5.03 7.81 21.31
N ALA A 28 5.81 7.63 22.37
CA ALA A 28 7.00 6.81 22.34
C ALA A 28 6.58 5.40 21.90
N GLY A 29 7.11 4.93 20.76
CA GLY A 29 6.87 3.56 20.30
C GLY A 29 6.18 3.38 18.94
N ALA A 30 6.00 4.45 18.12
CA ALA A 30 5.60 4.26 16.73
C ALA A 30 6.76 3.63 15.93
N GLN A 31 6.55 2.43 15.41
CA GLN A 31 7.52 1.76 14.55
C GLN A 31 7.17 2.03 13.09
N VAL A 32 8.11 2.59 12.34
CA VAL A 32 8.04 2.66 10.88
C VAL A 32 8.34 1.28 10.33
N VAL A 33 7.40 0.73 9.55
CA VAL A 33 7.53 -0.59 8.92
C VAL A 33 8.12 -0.45 7.53
N CYS A 34 7.67 0.56 6.77
CA CYS A 34 8.17 0.89 5.44
C CYS A 34 8.05 2.39 5.22
N ALA A 35 8.94 2.98 4.44
CA ALA A 35 8.83 4.36 3.97
C ALA A 35 9.36 4.51 2.55
N LEU A 36 8.52 4.99 1.65
CA LEU A 36 8.95 5.42 0.31
C LEU A 36 9.57 6.81 0.40
N GLY A 37 10.85 6.93 0.14
CA GLY A 37 11.60 8.18 0.18
C GLY A 37 12.73 8.17 1.21
N SER A 38 12.95 9.25 1.94
CA SER A 38 14.05 9.33 2.90
C SER A 38 13.68 8.76 4.28
N THR A 39 14.62 8.11 4.91
CA THR A 39 14.49 7.46 6.23
C THR A 39 14.42 8.42 7.42
N ALA A 40 14.46 9.74 7.23
CA ALA A 40 14.83 10.67 8.29
C ALA A 40 13.80 11.76 8.63
N SER A 41 12.55 11.66 8.19
CA SER A 41 11.57 12.69 8.58
C SER A 41 10.86 12.30 9.88
N PRO A 42 10.94 13.11 10.93
CA PRO A 42 10.17 12.86 12.14
C PRO A 42 8.68 13.00 11.82
N TYR A 43 7.99 11.89 11.77
CA TYR A 43 6.55 11.87 11.62
C TYR A 43 5.87 12.50 12.84
N ASN A 44 4.94 13.43 12.58
CA ASN A 44 4.13 14.07 13.60
C ASN A 44 2.67 13.60 13.51
N ALA A 45 2.26 12.74 14.42
CA ALA A 45 0.91 12.15 14.45
C ALA A 45 -0.21 13.18 14.66
N TYR A 46 0.06 14.34 15.23
CA TYR A 46 -0.94 15.41 15.39
C TYR A 46 -1.34 16.06 14.08
N LEU A 47 -0.57 15.85 13.02
CA LEU A 47 -0.86 16.35 11.69
C LEU A 47 -1.59 15.31 10.80
N ASP A 48 -2.01 14.20 11.38
CA ASP A 48 -2.84 13.22 10.68
C ASP A 48 -4.21 13.84 10.36
N GLN A 49 -4.54 13.87 9.08
CA GLN A 49 -5.79 14.40 8.57
C GLN A 49 -6.53 13.33 7.77
N ARG A 50 -7.85 13.48 7.65
CA ARG A 50 -8.65 12.61 6.79
C ARG A 50 -8.09 12.62 5.37
N PRO A 51 -8.02 11.46 4.69
CA PRO A 51 -7.66 11.40 3.28
C PRO A 51 -8.67 12.15 2.41
N THR A 52 -8.30 12.48 1.19
CA THR A 52 -9.24 12.96 0.18
C THR A 52 -10.21 11.83 -0.22
N ALA A 53 -11.37 12.19 -0.79
CA ALA A 53 -12.33 11.20 -1.29
C ALA A 53 -11.69 10.27 -2.33
N ASP A 54 -10.95 10.83 -3.27
CA ASP A 54 -10.25 10.07 -4.33
C ASP A 54 -9.22 9.10 -3.75
N ALA A 55 -8.41 9.55 -2.78
CA ALA A 55 -7.45 8.66 -2.11
C ALA A 55 -8.15 7.51 -1.36
N MET A 56 -9.31 7.78 -0.77
CA MET A 56 -10.12 6.75 -0.10
C MET A 56 -10.73 5.76 -1.11
N GLU A 57 -11.18 6.22 -2.26
CA GLU A 57 -11.69 5.36 -3.33
C GLU A 57 -10.59 4.42 -3.85
N LEU A 58 -9.43 4.95 -4.18
CA LEU A 58 -8.29 4.15 -4.66
C LEU A 58 -7.82 3.15 -3.60
N ALA A 59 -7.78 3.56 -2.33
CA ALA A 59 -7.48 2.65 -1.22
C ALA A 59 -8.56 1.56 -1.05
N GLY A 60 -9.83 1.91 -1.25
CA GLY A 60 -10.95 0.97 -1.25
C GLY A 60 -10.81 -0.10 -2.32
N ASN A 61 -10.39 0.27 -3.53
CA ASN A 61 -10.14 -0.67 -4.63
C ASN A 61 -9.01 -1.65 -4.30
N VAL A 62 -7.90 -1.16 -3.77
CA VAL A 62 -6.78 -2.01 -3.31
C VAL A 62 -7.22 -2.94 -2.18
N ASN A 63 -7.97 -2.41 -1.22
CA ASN A 63 -8.50 -3.21 -0.12
C ASN A 63 -9.44 -4.32 -0.61
N ALA A 64 -10.38 -4.01 -1.50
CA ALA A 64 -11.28 -5.01 -2.07
C ALA A 64 -10.52 -6.13 -2.81
N ALA A 65 -9.42 -5.79 -3.48
CA ALA A 65 -8.56 -6.74 -4.16
C ALA A 65 -7.83 -7.69 -3.20
N LEU A 66 -7.35 -7.20 -2.07
CA LEU A 66 -6.47 -7.94 -1.16
C LEU A 66 -7.18 -8.56 0.05
N VAL A 67 -8.37 -8.07 0.42
CA VAL A 67 -9.12 -8.55 1.60
C VAL A 67 -9.37 -10.05 1.61
N THR A 68 -9.53 -10.66 0.45
CA THR A 68 -9.75 -12.11 0.32
C THR A 68 -8.53 -12.94 0.70
N MET A 69 -7.34 -12.34 0.69
CA MET A 69 -6.08 -13.02 0.97
C MET A 69 -5.81 -13.23 2.46
N CYS A 70 -6.43 -12.43 3.31
CA CYS A 70 -6.16 -12.42 4.75
C CYS A 70 -7.40 -12.71 5.62
N ARG A 71 -8.60 -12.90 5.05
CA ARG A 71 -9.80 -13.25 5.83
C ARG A 71 -9.65 -14.59 6.55
N PRO A 72 -10.14 -14.73 7.80
CA PRO A 72 -10.81 -13.69 8.61
C PRO A 72 -9.85 -12.76 9.37
N ASN A 73 -8.54 -12.95 9.28
CA ASN A 73 -7.52 -12.33 10.13
C ASN A 73 -6.86 -11.12 9.47
N CYS A 74 -7.59 -10.37 8.67
CA CYS A 74 -7.06 -9.18 8.03
C CYS A 74 -6.65 -8.10 9.05
N PRO A 75 -5.47 -7.45 8.89
CA PRO A 75 -5.08 -6.37 9.77
C PRO A 75 -6.04 -5.18 9.62
N GLY A 76 -6.38 -4.54 10.74
CA GLY A 76 -7.05 -3.24 10.70
C GLY A 76 -6.10 -2.18 10.19
N LEU A 77 -6.48 -1.49 9.10
CA LEU A 77 -5.63 -0.52 8.44
C LEU A 77 -6.38 0.81 8.28
N ALA A 78 -5.72 1.92 8.54
CA ALA A 78 -6.26 3.26 8.35
C ALA A 78 -5.38 4.06 7.39
N LEU A 79 -5.98 4.94 6.58
CA LEU A 79 -5.28 5.84 5.69
C LEU A 79 -5.40 7.27 6.21
N PHE A 80 -4.29 8.02 6.22
CA PHE A 80 -4.25 9.44 6.57
C PHE A 80 -3.33 10.20 5.62
N ARG A 81 -3.68 11.46 5.35
CA ARG A 81 -2.74 12.42 4.79
C ARG A 81 -1.98 13.10 5.92
N ASN A 82 -0.68 13.32 5.72
CA ASN A 82 0.17 13.96 6.71
C ASN A 82 1.31 14.71 6.01
N SER A 83 1.38 16.03 6.20
CA SER A 83 2.38 16.87 5.55
C SER A 83 3.82 16.62 6.01
N THR A 84 4.01 15.95 7.14
CA THR A 84 5.34 15.55 7.65
C THR A 84 5.77 14.16 7.25
N ALA A 85 4.88 13.37 6.62
CA ALA A 85 5.28 12.10 6.03
C ALA A 85 6.36 12.33 4.94
N PRO A 86 7.36 11.44 4.79
CA PRO A 86 8.39 11.62 3.75
C PRO A 86 7.76 11.57 2.35
N ASN A 87 7.06 10.57 2.00
CA ASN A 87 6.24 10.41 0.80
C ASN A 87 5.01 9.57 1.15
N VAL A 88 5.21 8.26 1.30
CA VAL A 88 4.24 7.31 1.88
C VAL A 88 4.98 6.48 2.91
N MET A 89 4.30 6.10 3.98
CA MET A 89 4.88 5.24 4.99
C MET A 89 3.81 4.41 5.68
N LEU A 90 4.18 3.18 6.02
CA LEU A 90 3.40 2.30 6.89
C LEU A 90 3.95 2.42 8.31
N VAL A 91 3.06 2.73 9.26
CA VAL A 91 3.41 2.90 10.67
C VAL A 91 2.53 1.99 11.53
N THR A 92 3.14 1.28 12.46
CA THR A 92 2.42 0.53 13.48
C THR A 92 2.69 1.14 14.86
N ASN A 93 1.61 1.42 15.59
CA ASN A 93 1.69 1.93 16.95
C ASN A 93 0.58 1.27 17.81
N ALA A 94 0.97 0.67 18.93
CA ALA A 94 0.05 0.01 19.88
C ALA A 94 -0.94 -0.95 19.17
N GLY A 95 -0.46 -1.75 18.22
CA GLY A 95 -1.26 -2.73 17.48
C GLY A 95 -2.19 -2.12 16.41
N ARG A 96 -2.11 -0.81 16.17
CA ARG A 96 -2.84 -0.13 15.09
C ARG A 96 -1.89 0.20 13.96
N THR A 97 -2.24 -0.24 12.76
CA THR A 97 -1.46 0.02 11.55
C THR A 97 -2.13 1.08 10.71
N LYS A 98 -1.35 2.04 10.20
CA LYS A 98 -1.83 3.10 9.34
C LYS A 98 -0.85 3.38 8.22
N ILE A 99 -1.40 3.72 7.05
CA ILE A 99 -0.68 4.27 5.92
C ILE A 99 -0.80 5.79 5.99
N LEU A 100 0.34 6.46 5.90
CA LEU A 100 0.44 7.92 5.85
C LEU A 100 0.94 8.32 4.47
N TYR A 101 0.32 9.31 3.87
CA TYR A 101 0.82 9.87 2.61
C TYR A 101 0.96 11.38 2.67
N LYS A 102 2.00 11.89 2.04
CA LYS A 102 2.19 13.32 1.83
C LYS A 102 1.30 13.79 0.68
N PRO A 103 0.42 14.81 0.87
CA PRO A 103 -0.50 15.25 -0.17
C PRO A 103 0.19 15.61 -1.48
N GLU A 104 1.28 16.37 -1.41
CA GLU A 104 2.03 16.85 -2.59
C GLU A 104 2.66 15.67 -3.35
N PHE A 105 3.08 14.62 -2.64
CA PHE A 105 3.59 13.42 -3.27
C PHE A 105 2.50 12.68 -4.05
N PHE A 106 1.32 12.49 -3.46
CA PHE A 106 0.20 11.86 -4.15
C PHE A 106 -0.24 12.67 -5.38
N THR A 107 -0.30 14.00 -5.27
CA THR A 107 -0.58 14.86 -6.42
C THR A 107 0.45 14.66 -7.53
N SER A 108 1.74 14.68 -7.21
CA SER A 108 2.82 14.47 -8.19
C SER A 108 2.76 13.09 -8.85
N VAL A 109 2.43 12.05 -8.10
CA VAL A 109 2.25 10.68 -8.64
C VAL A 109 1.03 10.63 -9.54
N TYR A 110 -0.08 11.23 -9.13
CA TYR A 110 -1.30 11.28 -9.92
C TYR A 110 -1.09 12.01 -11.25
N ASP A 111 -0.46 13.18 -11.21
CA ASP A 111 -0.19 13.98 -12.41
C ASP A 111 0.72 13.25 -13.41
N SER A 112 1.62 12.39 -12.91
CA SER A 112 2.58 11.66 -13.75
C SER A 112 2.06 10.30 -14.21
N TYR A 113 1.26 9.59 -13.39
CA TYR A 113 0.95 8.17 -13.57
C TYR A 113 -0.54 7.85 -13.35
N GLY A 114 -1.37 8.83 -12.98
CA GLY A 114 -2.80 8.63 -12.73
C GLY A 114 -3.08 7.68 -11.56
N ASP A 115 -4.29 7.15 -11.53
CA ASP A 115 -4.78 6.24 -10.50
C ASP A 115 -3.91 5.00 -10.34
N GLY A 116 -3.42 4.43 -11.45
CA GLY A 116 -2.57 3.25 -11.44
C GLY A 116 -1.29 3.43 -10.63
N GLY A 117 -0.72 4.65 -10.63
CA GLY A 117 0.45 4.99 -9.81
C GLY A 117 0.14 5.00 -8.32
N ILE A 118 -0.95 5.65 -7.92
CA ILE A 118 -1.39 5.70 -6.51
C ILE A 118 -1.78 4.30 -6.03
N GLN A 119 -2.54 3.55 -6.82
CA GLN A 119 -2.94 2.18 -6.48
C GLN A 119 -1.74 1.26 -6.28
N ALA A 120 -0.68 1.43 -7.06
CA ALA A 120 0.53 0.62 -6.92
C ALA A 120 1.24 0.86 -5.59
N ILE A 121 1.39 2.12 -5.19
CA ILE A 121 1.97 2.49 -3.90
C ILE A 121 1.12 1.93 -2.76
N LEU A 122 -0.19 2.18 -2.80
CA LEU A 122 -1.11 1.68 -1.77
C LEU A 122 -1.10 0.15 -1.69
N ALA A 123 -1.04 -0.55 -2.83
CA ALA A 123 -1.00 -2.01 -2.86
C ALA A 123 0.29 -2.56 -2.23
N HIS A 124 1.42 -1.90 -2.42
CA HIS A 124 2.69 -2.25 -1.79
C HIS A 124 2.62 -2.06 -0.26
N GLU A 125 2.14 -0.91 0.22
CA GLU A 125 2.02 -0.64 1.66
C GLU A 125 1.00 -1.57 2.36
N VAL A 126 -0.14 -1.85 1.70
CA VAL A 126 -1.11 -2.85 2.20
C VAL A 126 -0.48 -4.24 2.20
N GLY A 127 0.38 -4.53 1.22
CA GLY A 127 1.16 -5.76 1.15
C GLY A 127 1.99 -6.00 2.41
N HIS A 128 2.71 -5.02 2.89
CA HIS A 128 3.45 -5.10 4.15
C HIS A 128 2.55 -5.42 5.35
N ALA A 129 1.38 -4.78 5.43
CA ALA A 129 0.45 -5.01 6.52
C ALA A 129 -0.11 -6.46 6.51
N ILE A 130 -0.41 -7.00 5.33
CA ILE A 130 -0.88 -8.39 5.18
C ILE A 130 0.24 -9.38 5.46
N ASP A 131 1.44 -9.15 4.93
CA ASP A 131 2.61 -10.02 5.16
C ASP A 131 2.92 -10.16 6.65
N GLY A 132 2.86 -9.08 7.39
CA GLY A 132 3.06 -9.08 8.84
C GLY A 132 1.96 -9.83 9.65
N ALA A 133 0.79 -10.05 9.05
CA ALA A 133 -0.35 -10.70 9.71
C ALA A 133 -0.56 -12.14 9.24
N VAL A 134 -0.73 -12.35 7.93
CA VAL A 134 -1.07 -13.66 7.33
C VAL A 134 -0.45 -13.78 5.94
N PRO A 135 0.83 -14.16 5.82
CA PRO A 135 1.45 -14.32 4.51
C PRO A 135 0.77 -15.46 3.72
N PRO A 136 0.46 -15.25 2.43
CA PRO A 136 -0.06 -16.30 1.57
C PRO A 136 0.89 -17.50 1.44
N SER A 137 0.33 -18.70 1.36
CA SER A 137 1.11 -19.97 1.32
C SER A 137 1.99 -20.13 0.07
N TRP A 138 1.72 -19.42 -1.01
CA TRP A 138 2.52 -19.43 -2.24
C TRP A 138 3.76 -18.52 -2.18
N MET A 139 3.90 -17.71 -1.14
CA MET A 139 5.08 -16.87 -0.97
C MET A 139 6.33 -17.70 -0.68
N LYS A 140 7.44 -17.30 -1.29
CA LYS A 140 8.71 -18.00 -1.13
C LYS A 140 9.42 -17.54 0.14
N ASN A 141 9.90 -18.50 0.92
CA ASN A 141 10.59 -18.25 2.20
C ASN A 141 11.87 -17.37 2.08
N GLY A 142 12.49 -17.32 0.90
CA GLY A 142 13.69 -16.50 0.66
C GLY A 142 13.40 -15.04 0.27
N TRP A 143 12.12 -14.62 0.18
CA TRP A 143 11.78 -13.25 -0.14
C TRP A 143 11.87 -12.34 1.08
N THR A 144 12.49 -11.19 0.90
CA THR A 144 12.52 -10.13 1.91
C THR A 144 11.10 -9.55 2.12
N PRO A 145 10.82 -8.82 3.22
CA PRO A 145 9.54 -8.14 3.41
C PRO A 145 9.16 -7.26 2.21
N GLU A 146 10.11 -6.56 1.61
CA GLU A 146 9.90 -5.72 0.43
C GLU A 146 9.45 -6.54 -0.79
N LEU A 147 10.09 -7.67 -1.04
CA LEU A 147 9.70 -8.56 -2.14
C LEU A 147 8.33 -9.20 -1.89
N ARG A 148 8.00 -9.52 -0.65
CA ARG A 148 6.67 -10.05 -0.30
C ARG A 148 5.57 -9.00 -0.47
N ALA A 149 5.85 -7.74 -0.11
CA ALA A 149 4.95 -6.62 -0.38
C ALA A 149 4.76 -6.40 -1.90
N ASP A 150 5.83 -6.50 -2.69
CA ASP A 150 5.76 -6.46 -4.15
C ASP A 150 4.91 -7.61 -4.73
N ALA A 151 5.06 -8.83 -4.22
CA ALA A 151 4.24 -9.95 -4.65
C ALA A 151 2.74 -9.70 -4.39
N LEU A 152 2.41 -9.13 -3.22
CA LEU A 152 1.03 -8.74 -2.89
C LEU A 152 0.54 -7.57 -3.75
N ALA A 153 1.39 -6.60 -4.07
CA ALA A 153 1.06 -5.55 -5.02
C ALA A 153 0.74 -6.12 -6.41
N GLY A 154 1.55 -7.06 -6.89
CA GLY A 154 1.26 -7.79 -8.13
C GLY A 154 -0.08 -8.52 -8.08
N CYS A 155 -0.39 -9.17 -6.97
CA CYS A 155 -1.68 -9.81 -6.74
C CYS A 155 -2.84 -8.80 -6.78
N ALA A 156 -2.70 -7.64 -6.14
CA ALA A 156 -3.69 -6.57 -6.18
C ALA A 156 -3.96 -6.10 -7.61
N PHE A 157 -2.92 -5.92 -8.44
CA PHE A 157 -3.07 -5.52 -9.83
C PHE A 157 -3.90 -6.51 -10.64
N ALA A 158 -3.67 -7.82 -10.43
CA ALA A 158 -4.48 -8.87 -11.08
C ALA A 158 -5.94 -8.82 -10.61
N LYS A 159 -6.18 -8.74 -9.29
CA LYS A 159 -7.52 -8.72 -8.70
C LYS A 159 -8.31 -7.47 -9.05
N MET A 160 -7.66 -6.31 -9.20
CA MET A 160 -8.28 -5.08 -9.69
C MET A 160 -8.54 -5.12 -11.20
N ASN A 161 -8.03 -6.13 -11.91
CA ASN A 161 -8.14 -6.26 -13.37
C ASN A 161 -7.67 -4.98 -14.09
N LEU A 162 -6.51 -4.47 -13.71
CA LEU A 162 -5.97 -3.24 -14.28
C LEU A 162 -5.76 -3.36 -15.79
N SER A 163 -6.12 -2.33 -16.53
CA SER A 163 -5.76 -2.22 -17.95
C SER A 163 -4.23 -2.23 -18.13
N VAL A 164 -3.75 -2.60 -19.31
CA VAL A 164 -2.30 -2.56 -19.62
C VAL A 164 -1.69 -1.20 -19.31
N THR A 165 -2.41 -0.11 -19.61
CA THR A 165 -1.96 1.27 -19.35
C THR A 165 -1.85 1.54 -17.84
N ALA A 166 -2.87 1.19 -17.06
CA ALA A 166 -2.85 1.38 -15.61
C ALA A 166 -1.79 0.49 -14.93
N LEU A 167 -1.65 -0.76 -15.38
CA LEU A 167 -0.60 -1.67 -14.90
C LEU A 167 0.79 -1.10 -15.21
N LYS A 168 1.03 -0.60 -16.43
CA LYS A 168 2.29 0.06 -16.80
C LYS A 168 2.57 1.27 -15.92
N ALA A 169 1.57 2.11 -15.67
CA ALA A 169 1.68 3.27 -14.78
C ALA A 169 2.09 2.84 -13.36
N GLY A 170 1.44 1.82 -12.81
CA GLY A 170 1.79 1.26 -11.51
C GLY A 170 3.21 0.70 -11.43
N LEU A 171 3.62 -0.11 -12.42
CA LEU A 171 4.98 -0.65 -12.49
C LEU A 171 6.02 0.47 -12.63
N THR A 172 5.73 1.50 -13.46
CA THR A 172 6.60 2.66 -13.60
C THR A 172 6.75 3.40 -12.27
N THR A 173 5.66 3.62 -11.55
CA THR A 173 5.68 4.28 -10.25
C THR A 173 6.57 3.53 -9.26
N LEU A 174 6.36 2.21 -9.08
CA LEU A 174 7.18 1.42 -8.16
C LEU A 174 8.67 1.41 -8.56
N SER A 175 8.99 1.50 -9.84
CA SER A 175 10.39 1.57 -10.31
C SER A 175 11.06 2.91 -10.03
N LYS A 176 10.27 4.00 -9.98
CA LYS A 176 10.78 5.39 -9.82
C LYS A 176 11.03 5.79 -8.37
N TYR A 177 10.41 5.11 -7.43
CA TYR A 177 10.52 5.43 -6.01
C TYR A 177 11.24 4.28 -5.25
N PRO A 178 12.54 4.05 -5.53
CA PRO A 178 13.33 3.12 -4.74
C PRO A 178 13.54 3.71 -3.35
N SER A 179 13.69 2.85 -2.35
CA SER A 179 14.25 3.21 -1.06
C SER A 179 15.57 2.46 -0.86
N LEU A 180 16.32 2.81 0.19
CA LEU A 180 17.54 2.05 0.53
C LEU A 180 17.24 0.59 0.90
N GLU A 181 16.02 0.31 1.31
CA GLU A 181 15.55 -1.02 1.73
C GLU A 181 15.00 -1.83 0.55
N HIS A 182 14.62 -1.16 -0.56
CA HIS A 182 14.09 -1.84 -1.73
C HIS A 182 15.20 -2.47 -2.57
N PRO A 183 15.08 -3.74 -2.93
CA PRO A 183 15.96 -4.36 -3.91
C PRO A 183 15.89 -3.64 -5.26
N GLY A 184 16.91 -3.81 -6.08
CA GLY A 184 16.92 -3.24 -7.44
C GLY A 184 15.73 -3.72 -8.28
N TRP A 185 15.30 -2.89 -9.22
CA TRP A 185 14.09 -3.14 -10.03
C TRP A 185 14.10 -4.50 -10.74
N GLY A 186 15.26 -4.93 -11.25
CA GLY A 186 15.41 -6.25 -11.88
C GLY A 186 15.09 -7.43 -10.97
N VAL A 187 15.20 -7.27 -9.64
CA VAL A 187 14.83 -8.29 -8.65
C VAL A 187 13.34 -8.20 -8.31
N ARG A 188 12.78 -6.99 -8.26
CA ARG A 188 11.37 -6.72 -7.89
C ARG A 188 10.39 -7.18 -8.97
N VAL A 189 10.68 -6.92 -10.25
CA VAL A 189 9.78 -7.23 -11.38
C VAL A 189 9.37 -8.70 -11.47
N PRO A 190 10.29 -9.68 -11.39
CA PRO A 190 9.91 -11.09 -11.38
C PRO A 190 8.95 -11.44 -10.24
N VAL A 191 9.11 -10.81 -9.08
CA VAL A 191 8.29 -11.05 -7.90
C VAL A 191 6.90 -10.43 -8.04
N LEU A 192 6.81 -9.19 -8.52
CA LEU A 192 5.54 -8.55 -8.91
C LEU A 192 4.77 -9.41 -9.91
N ARG A 193 5.47 -9.91 -10.94
CA ARG A 193 4.89 -10.80 -11.95
C ARG A 193 4.41 -12.11 -11.37
N GLU A 194 5.16 -12.70 -10.47
CA GLU A 194 4.76 -13.94 -9.78
C GLU A 194 3.45 -13.72 -9.03
N GLY A 195 3.36 -12.68 -8.19
CA GLY A 195 2.14 -12.34 -7.45
C GLY A 195 0.96 -12.07 -8.39
N TYR A 196 1.20 -11.37 -9.50
CA TYR A 196 0.18 -11.10 -10.51
C TYR A 196 -0.42 -12.40 -11.08
N ILE A 197 0.44 -13.37 -11.46
CA ILE A 197 0.03 -14.66 -12.02
C ILE A 197 -0.66 -15.52 -10.96
N GLN A 198 -0.13 -15.60 -9.75
CA GLN A 198 -0.71 -16.38 -8.65
C GLN A 198 -2.15 -15.94 -8.31
N CYS A 199 -2.47 -14.69 -8.58
CA CYS A 199 -3.80 -14.12 -8.36
C CYS A 199 -4.69 -14.07 -9.61
N GLY A 200 -4.31 -14.79 -10.66
CA GLY A 200 -5.11 -14.99 -11.86
C GLY A 200 -4.87 -14.00 -12.99
N GLY A 201 -3.82 -13.17 -12.87
CA GLY A 201 -3.43 -12.25 -13.94
C GLY A 201 -2.78 -12.97 -15.13
N ASP A 202 -3.01 -12.46 -16.35
CA ASP A 202 -2.40 -12.99 -17.55
C ASP A 202 -0.94 -12.50 -17.72
N GLY A 203 0.00 -13.44 -17.75
CA GLY A 203 1.42 -13.14 -17.87
C GLY A 203 1.82 -12.39 -19.16
N LYS A 204 1.04 -12.53 -20.26
CA LYS A 204 1.25 -11.76 -21.50
C LYS A 204 0.86 -10.29 -21.30
N THR A 205 -0.23 -10.04 -20.58
CA THR A 205 -0.66 -8.71 -20.20
C THR A 205 0.39 -8.02 -19.35
N PHE A 206 0.94 -8.73 -18.34
CA PHE A 206 2.03 -8.20 -17.51
C PHE A 206 3.26 -7.84 -18.36
N SER A 207 3.68 -8.75 -19.26
CA SER A 207 4.85 -8.51 -20.12
C SER A 207 4.69 -7.31 -21.05
N ARG A 208 3.46 -7.02 -21.53
CA ARG A 208 3.17 -5.83 -22.32
C ARG A 208 3.24 -4.53 -21.52
N ALA A 209 2.93 -4.60 -20.24
CA ALA A 209 2.98 -3.46 -19.32
C ALA A 209 4.38 -3.24 -18.72
N GLN A 210 5.22 -4.27 -18.71
CA GLN A 210 6.56 -4.22 -18.12
C GLN A 210 7.44 -3.22 -18.85
N LEU A 211 8.21 -2.46 -18.08
CA LEU A 211 9.25 -1.58 -18.61
C LEU A 211 10.41 -2.42 -19.15
N PRO A 212 11.07 -1.95 -20.23
CA PRO A 212 12.36 -2.53 -20.60
C PRO A 212 13.33 -2.46 -19.42
N SER A 213 14.00 -3.56 -19.16
CA SER A 213 15.06 -3.68 -18.16
C SER A 213 16.28 -2.84 -18.51
#